data_f7c570ff9a402baa25e7eacf7667b0e6
#
_entry.id   f7c570ff9a402baa25e7eacf7667b0e6
#
_cell.length_a   1.000
_cell.length_b   1.000
_cell.length_c   1.000
_cell.angle_alpha   90.00
_cell.angle_beta   90.00
_cell.angle_gamma   90.00
#
_symmetry.space_group_name_H-M   'P 1'
#
loop_
_entity.id
_entity.type
_entity.pdbx_description
1 polymer ?
#
loop_
_entity_poly.entity_id
_entity_poly.type
_entity_poly.pdbx_seq_one_letter_code
_entity_poly.pdbx_strand_id
1 'polypeptide(L)'
;MTLERRTQALLDIVERDRCAQSETILAEARGRASALLAQAHADARARMREAFADERRHMRERVAAALAKLQTRLRLHEQQRSAILLALGWQRLPDALRQRWRDSGMRRIWVDAVVAMAWRVLPRTQWRIAHGPDWPAVEQQAISARVAPDLDMAPTFATDAGIVSGLRIAAGGNVVDGTLAGLIADRVEVGAQLLRHLEQS
;
A
#
# COMPACT_ATOMS: atom_id res chain seq x y z
N MET A 1 76.38 47.48 66.63
CA MET A 1 75.11 46.81 66.36
C MET A 1 74.94 45.76 67.45
N THR A 2 73.91 45.89 68.32
CA THR A 2 73.66 44.95 69.43
C THR A 2 73.18 43.61 68.92
N LEU A 3 73.50 42.53 69.64
CA LEU A 3 73.13 41.15 69.30
C LEU A 3 71.60 41.00 69.11
N GLU A 4 70.81 41.70 69.89
CA GLU A 4 69.33 41.74 69.83
C GLU A 4 68.83 42.30 68.50
N ARG A 5 69.39 43.31 67.91
CA ARG A 5 69.00 43.80 66.57
C ARG A 5 69.24 42.80 65.45
N ARG A 6 70.33 42.05 65.53
CA ARG A 6 70.62 40.95 64.57
C ARG A 6 69.63 39.79 64.66
N THR A 7 69.30 39.42 65.93
CA THR A 7 68.32 38.38 66.17
C THR A 7 66.94 38.80 65.67
N GLN A 8 66.51 40.05 65.94
CA GLN A 8 65.21 40.54 65.45
C GLN A 8 65.18 40.60 63.89
N ALA A 9 66.25 41.03 63.27
CA ALA A 9 66.29 41.06 61.77
C ALA A 9 66.21 39.63 61.16
N LEU A 10 66.78 38.64 61.81
CA LEU A 10 66.66 37.23 61.37
C LEU A 10 65.22 36.69 61.56
N LEU A 11 64.60 37.00 62.70
CA LEU A 11 63.19 36.66 62.92
C LEU A 11 62.27 37.26 61.91
N ASP A 12 62.45 38.57 61.56
CA ASP A 12 61.70 39.25 60.53
C ASP A 12 61.85 38.64 59.12
N ILE A 13 63.07 38.12 58.83
CA ILE A 13 63.30 37.40 57.55
C ILE A 13 62.57 36.05 57.55
N VAL A 14 62.68 35.26 58.60
CA VAL A 14 61.99 33.99 58.72
C VAL A 14 60.46 34.15 58.67
N GLU A 15 59.94 35.18 59.35
CA GLU A 15 58.48 35.49 59.32
C GLU A 15 58.00 35.85 57.92
N ARG A 16 58.75 36.70 57.18
CA ARG A 16 58.48 37.05 55.77
C ARG A 16 58.50 35.83 54.87
N ASP A 17 59.52 34.98 55.02
CA ASP A 17 59.64 33.75 54.21
C ASP A 17 58.47 32.77 54.48
N ARG A 18 58.12 32.59 55.75
CA ARG A 18 56.97 31.82 56.18
C ARG A 18 55.64 32.35 55.58
N CYS A 19 55.42 33.66 55.59
CA CYS A 19 54.25 34.28 55.00
C CYS A 19 54.24 34.05 53.48
N ALA A 20 55.33 34.29 52.81
CA ALA A 20 55.42 34.07 51.33
C ALA A 20 55.21 32.61 50.95
N GLN A 21 55.77 31.63 51.66
CA GLN A 21 55.49 30.22 51.44
C GLN A 21 54.05 29.84 51.71
N SER A 22 53.43 30.40 52.76
CA SER A 22 52.02 30.17 53.07
C SER A 22 51.10 30.73 51.99
N GLU A 23 51.35 31.91 51.49
CA GLU A 23 50.62 32.54 50.38
C GLU A 23 50.74 31.71 49.11
N THR A 24 51.95 31.19 48.80
CA THR A 24 52.15 30.35 47.61
C THR A 24 51.37 29.03 47.72
N ILE A 25 51.43 28.37 48.87
CA ILE A 25 50.65 27.13 49.09
C ILE A 25 49.17 27.38 48.96
N LEU A 26 48.62 28.47 49.54
CA LEU A 26 47.22 28.83 49.46
C LEU A 26 46.79 29.19 48.02
N ALA A 27 47.64 29.88 47.26
CA ALA A 27 47.41 30.21 45.87
C ALA A 27 47.32 28.95 44.99
N GLU A 28 48.32 28.04 45.17
CA GLU A 28 48.30 26.75 44.51
C GLU A 28 47.04 25.90 44.86
N ALA A 29 46.69 25.82 46.14
CA ALA A 29 45.53 25.07 46.61
C ALA A 29 44.21 25.63 46.02
N ARG A 30 44.10 26.98 45.99
CA ARG A 30 42.95 27.65 45.30
C ARG A 30 42.94 27.38 43.81
N GLY A 31 44.07 27.42 43.16
CA GLY A 31 44.20 27.12 41.75
C GLY A 31 43.77 25.65 41.44
N ARG A 32 44.24 24.68 42.23
CA ARG A 32 43.83 23.29 42.09
C ARG A 32 42.33 23.07 42.36
N ALA A 33 41.79 23.73 43.35
CA ALA A 33 40.35 23.66 43.68
C ALA A 33 39.47 24.22 42.55
N SER A 34 39.89 25.39 42.00
CA SER A 34 39.14 25.99 40.88
C SER A 34 39.20 25.16 39.59
N ALA A 35 40.36 24.56 39.29
CA ALA A 35 40.52 23.67 38.14
C ALA A 35 39.63 22.39 38.29
N LEU A 36 39.63 21.82 39.50
CA LEU A 36 38.77 20.63 39.77
C LEU A 36 37.29 20.95 39.63
N LEU A 37 36.85 22.09 40.14
CA LEU A 37 35.44 22.52 39.98
C LEU A 37 35.10 22.80 38.50
N ALA A 38 36.00 23.46 37.77
CA ALA A 38 35.81 23.73 36.35
C ALA A 38 35.65 22.40 35.54
N GLN A 39 36.51 21.43 35.84
CA GLN A 39 36.45 20.10 35.24
C GLN A 39 35.14 19.38 35.61
N ALA A 40 34.77 19.35 36.88
CA ALA A 40 33.52 18.73 37.33
C ALA A 40 32.27 19.34 36.65
N HIS A 41 32.22 20.65 36.49
CA HIS A 41 31.17 21.35 35.75
C HIS A 41 31.19 21.02 34.25
N ALA A 42 32.36 20.90 33.65
CA ALA A 42 32.46 20.50 32.23
C ALA A 42 31.94 19.09 32.01
N ASP A 43 32.33 18.16 32.87
CA ASP A 43 31.88 16.75 32.83
C ASP A 43 30.36 16.63 33.08
N ALA A 44 29.84 17.37 34.05
CA ALA A 44 28.40 17.40 34.31
C ALA A 44 27.61 17.91 33.08
N ARG A 45 28.08 19.01 32.45
CA ARG A 45 27.45 19.51 31.21
C ARG A 45 27.56 18.53 30.04
N ALA A 46 28.65 17.80 29.92
CA ALA A 46 28.82 16.78 28.89
C ALA A 46 27.82 15.63 29.08
N ARG A 47 27.71 15.09 30.30
CA ARG A 47 26.73 14.04 30.64
C ARG A 47 25.28 14.50 30.40
N MET A 48 24.93 15.71 30.78
CA MET A 48 23.60 16.26 30.50
C MET A 48 23.30 16.34 29.00
N ARG A 49 24.25 16.82 28.19
CA ARG A 49 24.07 16.89 26.74
C ARG A 49 23.88 15.50 26.13
N GLU A 50 24.65 14.52 26.56
CA GLU A 50 24.51 13.14 26.13
C GLU A 50 23.14 12.56 26.52
N ALA A 51 22.71 12.70 27.76
CA ALA A 51 21.42 12.24 28.24
C ALA A 51 20.24 12.87 27.45
N PHE A 52 20.31 14.17 27.16
CA PHE A 52 19.32 14.84 26.32
C PHE A 52 19.36 14.40 24.87
N ALA A 53 20.52 14.06 24.32
CA ALA A 53 20.64 13.54 22.97
C ALA A 53 20.02 12.14 22.86
N ASP A 54 20.25 11.31 23.86
CA ASP A 54 19.70 9.96 23.94
C ASP A 54 18.17 9.98 24.10
N GLU A 55 17.64 10.80 25.01
CA GLU A 55 16.19 10.94 25.20
C GLU A 55 15.52 11.44 23.92
N ARG A 56 16.13 12.40 23.21
CA ARG A 56 15.62 12.85 21.91
C ARG A 56 15.64 11.75 20.86
N ARG A 57 16.64 10.86 20.88
CA ARG A 57 16.71 9.69 19.98
C ARG A 57 15.57 8.73 20.29
N HIS A 58 15.41 8.35 21.55
CA HIS A 58 14.32 7.48 21.99
C HIS A 58 12.94 8.04 21.67
N MET A 59 12.72 9.34 21.88
CA MET A 59 11.46 9.98 21.49
C MET A 59 11.17 9.88 19.99
N ARG A 60 12.18 10.14 19.14
CA ARG A 60 12.03 9.99 17.68
C ARG A 60 11.70 8.56 17.28
N GLU A 61 12.39 7.58 17.86
CA GLU A 61 12.12 6.15 17.62
C GLU A 61 10.70 5.76 18.01
N ARG A 62 10.23 6.20 19.17
CA ARG A 62 8.86 5.95 19.63
C ARG A 62 7.82 6.58 18.71
N VAL A 63 8.03 7.82 18.29
CA VAL A 63 7.13 8.50 17.33
C VAL A 63 7.13 7.79 15.99
N ALA A 64 8.30 7.43 15.45
CA ALA A 64 8.40 6.69 14.19
C ALA A 64 7.69 5.32 14.26
N ALA A 65 7.88 4.58 15.35
CA ALA A 65 7.19 3.31 15.58
C ALA A 65 5.65 3.48 15.68
N ALA A 66 5.19 4.53 16.36
CA ALA A 66 3.76 4.84 16.46
C ALA A 66 3.15 5.19 15.09
N LEU A 67 3.84 6.00 14.28
CA LEU A 67 3.40 6.34 12.93
C LEU A 67 3.35 5.11 12.01
N ALA A 68 4.38 4.26 12.04
CA ALA A 68 4.41 3.01 11.27
C ALA A 68 3.24 2.08 11.65
N LYS A 69 2.96 1.96 12.95
CA LYS A 69 1.81 1.18 13.44
C LYS A 69 0.47 1.75 12.98
N LEU A 70 0.32 3.07 12.99
CA LEU A 70 -0.89 3.75 12.49
C LEU A 70 -1.08 3.49 10.99
N GLN A 71 -0.03 3.68 10.19
CA GLN A 71 -0.07 3.42 8.74
C GLN A 71 -0.45 1.97 8.43
N THR A 72 0.11 1.01 9.17
CA THR A 72 -0.23 -0.41 9.01
C THR A 72 -1.71 -0.66 9.30
N ARG A 73 -2.26 -0.06 10.37
CA ARG A 73 -3.68 -0.18 10.71
C ARG A 73 -4.60 0.43 9.65
N LEU A 74 -4.25 1.60 9.13
CA LEU A 74 -5.02 2.24 8.06
C LEU A 74 -5.04 1.37 6.79
N ARG A 75 -3.89 0.85 6.35
CA ARG A 75 -3.81 -0.06 5.19
C ARG A 75 -4.64 -1.32 5.41
N LEU A 76 -4.58 -1.91 6.59
CA LEU A 76 -5.37 -3.10 6.92
C LEU A 76 -6.87 -2.81 6.85
N HIS A 77 -7.30 -1.68 7.38
CA HIS A 77 -8.71 -1.26 7.33
C HIS A 77 -9.18 -1.04 5.89
N GLU A 78 -8.39 -0.39 5.05
CA GLU A 78 -8.68 -0.20 3.63
C GLU A 78 -8.78 -1.54 2.88
N GLN A 79 -7.84 -2.45 3.12
CA GLN A 79 -7.87 -3.80 2.55
C GLN A 79 -9.10 -4.59 2.98
N GLN A 80 -9.48 -4.54 4.26
CA GLN A 80 -10.69 -5.19 4.76
C GLN A 80 -11.95 -4.60 4.12
N ARG A 81 -12.04 -3.29 4.00
CA ARG A 81 -13.15 -2.62 3.32
C ARG A 81 -13.25 -3.05 1.85
N SER A 82 -12.16 -3.04 1.12
CA SER A 82 -12.11 -3.48 -0.28
C SER A 82 -12.50 -4.95 -0.43
N ALA A 83 -12.05 -5.82 0.46
CA ALA A 83 -12.41 -7.24 0.46
C ALA A 83 -13.92 -7.46 0.68
N ILE A 84 -14.53 -6.72 1.62
CA ILE A 84 -15.98 -6.80 1.87
C ILE A 84 -16.77 -6.33 0.65
N LEU A 85 -16.39 -5.19 0.06
CA LEU A 85 -17.06 -4.65 -1.12
C LEU A 85 -16.92 -5.59 -2.33
N LEU A 86 -15.74 -6.18 -2.51
CA LEU A 86 -15.50 -7.17 -3.57
C LEU A 86 -16.36 -8.42 -3.37
N ALA A 87 -16.47 -8.92 -2.14
CA ALA A 87 -17.32 -10.06 -1.82
C ALA A 87 -18.81 -9.77 -2.13
N LEU A 88 -19.31 -8.61 -1.76
CA LEU A 88 -20.66 -8.16 -2.11
C LEU A 88 -20.84 -8.00 -3.63
N GLY A 89 -19.85 -7.49 -4.34
CA GLY A 89 -19.85 -7.42 -5.80
C GLY A 89 -19.99 -8.81 -6.43
N TRP A 90 -19.20 -9.78 -5.97
CA TRP A 90 -19.26 -11.15 -6.44
C TRP A 90 -20.62 -11.83 -6.18
N GLN A 91 -21.25 -11.54 -5.05
CA GLN A 91 -22.59 -12.08 -4.73
C GLN A 91 -23.67 -11.52 -5.67
N ARG A 92 -23.58 -10.23 -6.04
CA ARG A 92 -24.59 -9.54 -6.84
C ARG A 92 -24.36 -9.65 -8.35
N LEU A 93 -23.14 -9.86 -8.79
CA LEU A 93 -22.76 -9.87 -10.20
C LEU A 93 -23.54 -10.86 -11.06
N PRO A 94 -23.75 -12.14 -10.65
CA PRO A 94 -24.51 -13.09 -11.46
C PRO A 94 -25.97 -12.66 -11.68
N ASP A 95 -26.62 -12.10 -10.66
CA ASP A 95 -28.01 -11.65 -10.78
C ASP A 95 -28.12 -10.39 -11.63
N ALA A 96 -27.19 -9.47 -11.50
CA ALA A 96 -27.14 -8.28 -12.35
C ALA A 96 -26.94 -8.65 -13.83
N LEU A 97 -26.06 -9.63 -14.11
CA LEU A 97 -25.86 -10.12 -15.48
C LEU A 97 -27.07 -10.83 -16.03
N ARG A 98 -27.77 -11.66 -15.21
CA ARG A 98 -29.05 -12.28 -15.61
C ARG A 98 -30.11 -11.22 -15.95
N GLN A 99 -30.19 -10.16 -15.15
CA GLN A 99 -31.12 -9.06 -15.41
C GLN A 99 -30.79 -8.32 -16.70
N ARG A 100 -29.51 -8.05 -16.97
CA ARG A 100 -29.06 -7.49 -18.27
C ARG A 100 -29.45 -8.36 -19.46
N TRP A 101 -29.36 -9.69 -19.32
CA TRP A 101 -29.76 -10.61 -20.37
C TRP A 101 -31.26 -10.61 -20.62
N ARG A 102 -32.08 -10.42 -19.59
CA ARG A 102 -33.56 -10.32 -19.72
C ARG A 102 -34.00 -9.04 -20.42
N ASP A 103 -33.28 -7.96 -20.25
CA ASP A 103 -33.54 -6.69 -20.96
C ASP A 103 -33.13 -6.82 -22.42
N SER A 104 -34.06 -6.59 -23.35
CA SER A 104 -33.81 -6.77 -24.79
C SER A 104 -32.74 -5.82 -25.36
N GLY A 105 -32.69 -4.59 -24.87
CA GLY A 105 -31.68 -3.60 -25.28
C GLY A 105 -30.28 -3.98 -24.83
N MET A 106 -30.15 -4.35 -23.56
CA MET A 106 -28.87 -4.77 -22.98
C MET A 106 -28.41 -6.12 -23.52
N ARG A 107 -29.33 -7.05 -23.77
CA ARG A 107 -29.02 -8.33 -24.41
C ARG A 107 -28.46 -8.12 -25.82
N ARG A 108 -29.04 -7.22 -26.60
CA ARG A 108 -28.52 -6.89 -27.94
C ARG A 108 -27.08 -6.39 -27.88
N ILE A 109 -26.79 -5.45 -26.96
CA ILE A 109 -25.42 -4.94 -26.76
C ILE A 109 -24.46 -6.08 -26.40
N TRP A 110 -24.89 -6.99 -25.51
CA TRP A 110 -24.09 -8.13 -25.10
C TRP A 110 -23.79 -9.06 -26.27
N VAL A 111 -24.84 -9.45 -27.03
CA VAL A 111 -24.70 -10.29 -28.22
C VAL A 111 -23.77 -9.64 -29.26
N ASP A 112 -23.93 -8.35 -29.52
CA ASP A 112 -23.08 -7.60 -30.45
C ASP A 112 -21.61 -7.59 -30.02
N ALA A 113 -21.34 -7.44 -28.73
CA ALA A 113 -19.98 -7.51 -28.19
C ALA A 113 -19.34 -8.89 -28.35
N VAL A 114 -20.10 -9.97 -28.10
CA VAL A 114 -19.61 -11.35 -28.28
C VAL A 114 -19.36 -11.66 -29.75
N VAL A 115 -20.25 -11.26 -30.64
CA VAL A 115 -20.07 -11.42 -32.10
C VAL A 115 -18.87 -10.61 -32.58
N ALA A 116 -18.69 -9.37 -32.13
CA ALA A 116 -17.52 -8.57 -32.47
C ALA A 116 -16.19 -9.20 -32.01
N MET A 117 -16.19 -9.83 -30.82
CA MET A 117 -15.04 -10.59 -30.35
C MET A 117 -14.81 -11.85 -31.21
N ALA A 118 -15.88 -12.59 -31.56
CA ALA A 118 -15.80 -13.75 -32.43
C ALA A 118 -15.16 -13.40 -33.78
N TRP A 119 -15.51 -12.28 -34.38
CA TRP A 119 -14.88 -11.78 -35.63
C TRP A 119 -13.37 -11.54 -35.52
N ARG A 120 -12.88 -11.24 -34.36
CA ARG A 120 -11.44 -10.99 -34.13
C ARG A 120 -10.64 -12.28 -33.96
N VAL A 121 -11.26 -13.33 -33.41
CA VAL A 121 -10.55 -14.50 -32.89
C VAL A 121 -10.88 -15.76 -33.62
N LEU A 122 -12.11 -15.91 -34.14
CA LEU A 122 -12.55 -17.14 -34.79
C LEU A 122 -12.33 -17.10 -36.32
N PRO A 123 -12.02 -18.25 -36.94
CA PRO A 123 -12.00 -18.36 -38.37
C PRO A 123 -13.39 -18.15 -38.97
N ARG A 124 -13.44 -17.69 -40.25
CA ARG A 124 -14.69 -17.39 -40.96
C ARG A 124 -15.38 -18.64 -41.56
N THR A 125 -15.15 -19.80 -40.99
CA THR A 125 -15.82 -21.05 -41.32
C THR A 125 -17.24 -21.09 -40.77
N GLN A 126 -17.86 -22.26 -40.71
CA GLN A 126 -19.18 -22.40 -40.12
C GLN A 126 -19.12 -22.11 -38.59
N TRP A 127 -19.87 -21.11 -38.10
CA TRP A 127 -20.01 -20.83 -36.70
C TRP A 127 -21.10 -21.67 -36.06
N ARG A 128 -20.81 -22.30 -34.92
CA ARG A 128 -21.80 -22.96 -34.08
C ARG A 128 -22.08 -22.04 -32.89
N ILE A 129 -23.32 -21.57 -32.76
CA ILE A 129 -23.76 -20.64 -31.72
C ILE A 129 -24.63 -21.41 -30.73
N ALA A 130 -24.10 -21.71 -29.53
CA ALA A 130 -24.84 -22.30 -28.45
C ALA A 130 -25.41 -21.21 -27.54
N HIS A 131 -26.67 -21.33 -27.14
CA HIS A 131 -27.39 -20.35 -26.35
C HIS A 131 -28.42 -20.98 -25.42
N GLY A 132 -28.86 -20.23 -24.40
CA GLY A 132 -29.93 -20.66 -23.51
C GLY A 132 -31.31 -20.69 -24.20
N PRO A 133 -32.30 -21.40 -23.60
CA PRO A 133 -33.65 -21.54 -24.17
C PRO A 133 -34.39 -20.20 -24.27
N ASP A 134 -34.03 -19.21 -23.45
CA ASP A 134 -34.74 -17.93 -23.37
C ASP A 134 -34.33 -16.89 -24.43
N TRP A 135 -33.44 -17.26 -25.38
CA TRP A 135 -33.06 -16.31 -26.44
C TRP A 135 -34.07 -16.34 -27.59
N PRO A 136 -34.72 -15.19 -27.94
CA PRO A 136 -35.78 -15.14 -28.94
C PRO A 136 -35.31 -15.54 -30.33
N ALA A 137 -36.06 -16.35 -31.04
CA ALA A 137 -35.76 -16.80 -32.42
C ALA A 137 -35.61 -15.64 -33.41
N VAL A 138 -36.35 -14.57 -33.23
CA VAL A 138 -36.25 -13.32 -34.06
C VAL A 138 -34.87 -12.69 -33.96
N GLU A 139 -34.27 -12.67 -32.74
CA GLU A 139 -32.93 -12.13 -32.54
C GLU A 139 -31.87 -13.07 -33.14
N GLN A 140 -32.06 -14.39 -33.04
CA GLN A 140 -31.18 -15.40 -33.67
C GLN A 140 -31.16 -15.22 -35.20
N GLN A 141 -32.33 -15.03 -35.82
CA GLN A 141 -32.48 -14.78 -37.26
C GLN A 141 -31.76 -13.48 -37.67
N ALA A 142 -31.95 -12.39 -36.88
CA ALA A 142 -31.28 -11.13 -37.14
C ALA A 142 -29.73 -11.26 -37.10
N ILE A 143 -29.18 -12.00 -36.15
CA ILE A 143 -27.76 -12.31 -36.08
C ILE A 143 -27.32 -13.17 -37.26
N SER A 144 -28.09 -14.23 -37.58
CA SER A 144 -27.79 -15.08 -38.75
C SER A 144 -27.70 -14.26 -40.04
N ALA A 145 -28.70 -13.42 -40.30
CA ALA A 145 -28.71 -12.57 -41.51
C ALA A 145 -27.52 -11.61 -41.59
N ARG A 146 -27.04 -11.14 -40.43
CA ARG A 146 -25.91 -10.21 -40.35
C ARG A 146 -24.56 -10.86 -40.52
N VAL A 147 -24.36 -12.10 -40.04
CA VAL A 147 -23.06 -12.76 -40.06
C VAL A 147 -22.89 -13.72 -41.24
N ALA A 148 -23.98 -14.29 -41.78
CA ALA A 148 -23.93 -15.25 -42.85
C ALA A 148 -23.20 -14.78 -44.15
N PRO A 149 -23.33 -13.51 -44.58
CA PRO A 149 -22.66 -13.05 -45.79
C PRO A 149 -21.12 -13.10 -45.76
N ASP A 150 -20.58 -13.03 -44.52
CA ASP A 150 -19.13 -12.97 -44.33
C ASP A 150 -18.51 -14.30 -43.82
N LEU A 151 -19.34 -15.36 -43.71
CA LEU A 151 -18.92 -16.72 -43.35
C LEU A 151 -18.99 -17.63 -44.56
N ASP A 152 -18.10 -18.67 -44.61
CA ASP A 152 -18.11 -19.69 -45.69
C ASP A 152 -19.41 -20.50 -45.70
N MET A 153 -20.02 -20.68 -44.54
CA MET A 153 -21.28 -21.40 -44.33
C MET A 153 -22.17 -20.68 -43.30
N ALA A 154 -23.47 -20.75 -43.47
CA ALA A 154 -24.43 -20.15 -42.53
C ALA A 154 -24.21 -20.67 -41.11
N PRO A 155 -24.35 -19.79 -40.10
CA PRO A 155 -24.19 -20.19 -38.67
C PRO A 155 -25.29 -21.15 -38.25
N THR A 156 -24.93 -22.09 -37.40
CA THR A 156 -25.89 -23.02 -36.79
C THR A 156 -26.17 -22.63 -35.33
N PHE A 157 -27.43 -22.72 -34.92
CA PHE A 157 -27.86 -22.42 -33.55
C PHE A 157 -28.19 -23.70 -32.85
N ALA A 158 -27.72 -23.85 -31.60
CA ALA A 158 -28.01 -25.00 -30.73
C ALA A 158 -28.46 -24.51 -29.35
N THR A 159 -29.60 -24.99 -28.89
CA THR A 159 -30.04 -24.69 -27.53
C THR A 159 -29.27 -25.56 -26.53
N ASP A 160 -28.68 -24.96 -25.52
CA ASP A 160 -27.99 -25.63 -24.41
C ASP A 160 -28.64 -25.18 -23.11
N ALA A 161 -29.29 -26.14 -22.41
CA ALA A 161 -29.94 -25.87 -21.13
C ALA A 161 -28.96 -25.45 -20.00
N GLY A 162 -27.66 -25.72 -20.16
CA GLY A 162 -26.63 -25.28 -19.23
C GLY A 162 -26.30 -23.80 -19.33
N ILE A 163 -26.72 -23.13 -20.43
CA ILE A 163 -26.50 -21.69 -20.65
C ILE A 163 -27.71 -20.92 -20.10
N VAL A 164 -27.52 -20.30 -18.93
CA VAL A 164 -28.58 -19.48 -18.29
C VAL A 164 -28.70 -18.10 -18.93
N SER A 165 -27.57 -17.50 -19.37
CA SER A 165 -27.51 -16.17 -19.99
C SER A 165 -26.28 -16.06 -20.86
N GLY A 166 -26.38 -15.32 -21.96
CA GLY A 166 -25.30 -15.17 -22.92
C GLY A 166 -25.31 -16.26 -24.02
N LEU A 167 -24.23 -16.30 -24.76
CA LEU A 167 -24.05 -17.25 -25.86
C LEU A 167 -22.58 -17.66 -25.99
N ARG A 168 -22.33 -18.80 -26.61
CA ARG A 168 -21.00 -19.34 -26.91
C ARG A 168 -20.89 -19.54 -28.43
N ILE A 169 -19.84 -19.02 -29.03
CA ILE A 169 -19.57 -19.18 -30.47
C ILE A 169 -18.32 -20.04 -30.65
N ALA A 170 -18.41 -21.09 -31.43
CA ALA A 170 -17.33 -22.01 -31.72
C ALA A 170 -17.10 -22.13 -33.24
N ALA A 171 -15.84 -22.13 -33.67
CA ALA A 171 -15.44 -22.37 -35.07
C ALA A 171 -13.99 -22.86 -35.12
N GLY A 172 -13.69 -23.83 -35.97
CA GLY A 172 -12.33 -24.31 -36.24
C GLY A 172 -11.57 -24.79 -35.00
N GLY A 173 -12.28 -25.34 -33.98
CA GLY A 173 -11.68 -25.77 -32.71
C GLY A 173 -11.49 -24.66 -31.67
N ASN A 174 -11.71 -23.40 -32.03
CA ASN A 174 -11.66 -22.25 -31.10
C ASN A 174 -13.06 -21.90 -30.58
N VAL A 175 -13.11 -21.29 -29.40
CA VAL A 175 -14.37 -20.92 -28.73
C VAL A 175 -14.27 -19.51 -28.16
N VAL A 176 -15.29 -18.70 -28.40
CA VAL A 176 -15.54 -17.45 -27.67
C VAL A 176 -16.70 -17.70 -26.72
N ASP A 177 -16.43 -17.66 -25.43
CA ASP A 177 -17.44 -17.90 -24.40
C ASP A 177 -17.93 -16.57 -23.83
N GLY A 178 -19.05 -16.10 -24.36
CA GLY A 178 -19.78 -14.94 -23.88
C GLY A 178 -20.94 -15.29 -22.95
N THR A 179 -20.97 -16.51 -22.39
CA THR A 179 -21.98 -16.88 -21.38
C THR A 179 -21.68 -16.19 -20.06
N LEU A 180 -22.71 -16.11 -19.20
CA LEU A 180 -22.54 -15.62 -17.82
C LEU A 180 -21.40 -16.38 -17.11
N ALA A 181 -21.33 -17.68 -17.25
CA ALA A 181 -20.28 -18.50 -16.65
C ALA A 181 -18.90 -18.17 -17.22
N GLY A 182 -18.79 -17.98 -18.56
CA GLY A 182 -17.54 -17.58 -19.21
C GLY A 182 -17.05 -16.19 -18.78
N LEU A 183 -17.96 -15.23 -18.68
CA LEU A 183 -17.62 -13.85 -18.26
C LEU A 183 -17.10 -13.77 -16.82
N ILE A 184 -17.60 -14.61 -15.90
CA ILE A 184 -17.18 -14.61 -14.50
C ILE A 184 -16.07 -15.66 -14.21
N ALA A 185 -15.64 -16.42 -15.19
CA ALA A 185 -14.62 -17.47 -15.02
C ALA A 185 -13.26 -16.87 -14.65
N ASP A 186 -12.86 -15.76 -15.27
CA ASP A 186 -11.65 -15.04 -14.90
C ASP A 186 -11.88 -14.14 -13.69
N ARG A 187 -11.79 -14.76 -12.53
CA ARG A 187 -11.98 -14.07 -11.26
C ARG A 187 -10.97 -12.96 -11.00
N VAL A 188 -9.77 -13.08 -11.52
CA VAL A 188 -8.71 -12.10 -11.29
C VAL A 188 -9.02 -10.82 -12.07
N GLU A 189 -9.29 -10.93 -13.37
CA GLU A 189 -9.59 -9.78 -14.21
C GLU A 189 -10.90 -9.10 -13.79
N VAL A 190 -11.97 -9.88 -13.57
CA VAL A 190 -13.27 -9.32 -13.12
C VAL A 190 -13.12 -8.66 -11.74
N GLY A 191 -12.38 -9.28 -10.82
CA GLY A 191 -12.09 -8.69 -9.50
C GLY A 191 -11.33 -7.37 -9.61
N ALA A 192 -10.32 -7.29 -10.47
CA ALA A 192 -9.58 -6.07 -10.72
C ALA A 192 -10.43 -4.95 -11.31
N GLN A 193 -11.37 -5.29 -12.21
CA GLN A 193 -12.32 -4.32 -12.78
C GLN A 193 -13.31 -3.81 -11.71
N LEU A 194 -13.85 -4.70 -10.87
CA LEU A 194 -14.72 -4.31 -9.77
C LEU A 194 -14.02 -3.36 -8.80
N LEU A 195 -12.77 -3.65 -8.43
CA LEU A 195 -12.00 -2.76 -7.55
C LEU A 195 -11.74 -1.40 -8.18
N ARG A 196 -11.37 -1.33 -9.46
CA ARG A 196 -11.18 -0.06 -10.19
C ARG A 196 -12.43 0.82 -10.17
N HIS A 197 -13.62 0.24 -10.33
CA HIS A 197 -14.88 0.99 -10.25
C HIS A 197 -15.19 1.49 -8.84
N LEU A 198 -14.83 0.72 -7.81
CA LEU A 198 -15.01 1.13 -6.42
C LEU A 198 -14.08 2.29 -6.01
N GLU A 199 -12.90 2.39 -6.61
CA GLU A 199 -11.95 3.48 -6.38
C GLU A 199 -12.35 4.80 -7.07
N GLN A 200 -13.20 4.72 -8.10
CA GLN A 200 -13.69 5.87 -8.89
C GLN A 200 -15.03 6.44 -8.39
N SER A 201 -15.69 5.76 -7.43
CA SER A 201 -17.00 6.10 -6.89
C SER A 201 -16.91 6.74 -5.50
#